data_6adb8aef17b9baa49128ff266b13ae5f
#
_entry.id   6adb8aef17b9baa49128ff266b13ae5f
#
_cell.length_a   1.000
_cell.length_b   1.000
_cell.length_c   1.000
_cell.angle_alpha   90.00
_cell.angle_beta   90.00
_cell.angle_gamma   90.00
#
_symmetry.space_group_name_H-M   'P 1'
#
loop_
_entity.id
_entity.type
_entity.pdbx_description
1 polymer ?
#
loop_
_entity_poly.entity_id
_entity_poly.type
_entity_poly.pdbx_seq_one_letter_code
_entity_poly.pdbx_strand_id
1 'polypeptide(L)'
;MNQEQRIKTYQFLLRQTKHIRLCSLFLILCSLFIACEPDTTCHQELDSAVQITLSADSITSAGDTAHYAQWDSITVVGIGSDIGMQDKGVKVMGLELRPDTNLTAYLMLYHNQIDTLYIQHTPRQQFISLACGCAVYHTITAAWSTDPRVDSVSIINASVESVAQDNLCIYLHE
;
A
#
# COMPACT_ATOMS: atom_id res chain seq x y z
N MET A 1 -25.45 63.55 -45.17
CA MET A 1 -25.16 62.85 -43.87
C MET A 1 -24.46 63.86 -42.99
N ASN A 2 -25.13 64.28 -41.91
CA ASN A 2 -24.77 65.42 -41.10
C ASN A 2 -23.53 65.09 -40.25
N GLN A 3 -22.56 66.00 -40.04
CA GLN A 3 -21.36 65.78 -39.28
C GLN A 3 -21.63 65.23 -37.89
N GLU A 4 -22.69 65.63 -37.27
CA GLU A 4 -23.12 65.17 -35.95
C GLU A 4 -23.44 63.65 -35.88
N GLN A 5 -23.99 63.10 -36.94
CA GLN A 5 -24.29 61.66 -37.04
C GLN A 5 -23.00 60.86 -37.20
N ARG A 6 -22.02 61.36 -37.89
CA ARG A 6 -20.67 60.68 -38.01
C ARG A 6 -19.95 60.62 -36.69
N ILE A 7 -20.03 61.68 -35.89
CA ILE A 7 -19.35 61.72 -34.56
C ILE A 7 -20.05 60.72 -33.60
N LYS A 8 -21.39 60.64 -33.58
CA LYS A 8 -22.12 59.69 -32.74
C LYS A 8 -21.81 58.23 -33.12
N THR A 9 -21.73 57.94 -34.40
CA THR A 9 -21.39 56.60 -34.89
C THR A 9 -19.93 56.22 -34.52
N TYR A 10 -19.01 57.17 -34.61
CA TYR A 10 -17.61 56.95 -34.25
C TYR A 10 -17.43 56.71 -32.75
N GLN A 11 -18.14 57.47 -31.92
CA GLN A 11 -18.15 57.25 -30.46
C GLN A 11 -18.76 55.94 -30.07
N PHE A 12 -19.81 55.48 -30.75
CA PHE A 12 -20.44 54.18 -30.53
C PHE A 12 -19.48 53.04 -30.89
N LEU A 13 -18.80 53.12 -32.02
CA LEU A 13 -17.79 52.11 -32.43
C LEU A 13 -16.60 52.03 -31.47
N LEU A 14 -16.11 53.18 -30.98
CA LEU A 14 -15.04 53.22 -30.00
C LEU A 14 -15.44 52.61 -28.65
N ARG A 15 -16.69 52.73 -28.27
CA ARG A 15 -17.23 52.14 -27.06
C ARG A 15 -17.35 50.62 -27.20
N GLN A 16 -17.81 50.15 -28.35
CA GLN A 16 -17.88 48.71 -28.64
C GLN A 16 -16.50 48.03 -28.66
N THR A 17 -15.50 48.66 -29.27
CA THR A 17 -14.16 48.10 -29.32
C THR A 17 -13.50 48.02 -27.96
N LYS A 18 -13.80 48.93 -27.01
CA LYS A 18 -13.35 48.84 -25.61
C LYS A 18 -13.97 47.65 -24.88
N HIS A 19 -15.28 47.41 -25.08
CA HIS A 19 -15.94 46.25 -24.45
C HIS A 19 -15.43 44.91 -25.00
N ILE A 20 -15.20 44.85 -26.31
CA ILE A 20 -14.65 43.63 -26.94
C ILE A 20 -13.22 43.34 -26.42
N ARG A 21 -12.39 44.37 -26.29
CA ARG A 21 -11.05 44.20 -25.73
C ARG A 21 -11.07 43.79 -24.26
N LEU A 22 -11.98 44.35 -23.46
CA LEU A 22 -12.14 43.99 -22.05
C LEU A 22 -12.63 42.56 -21.89
N CYS A 23 -13.64 42.14 -22.69
CA CYS A 23 -14.12 40.75 -22.71
C CYS A 23 -13.03 39.76 -23.17
N SER A 24 -12.24 40.12 -24.18
CA SER A 24 -11.13 39.28 -24.64
C SER A 24 -10.06 39.13 -23.58
N LEU A 25 -9.71 40.21 -22.88
CA LEU A 25 -8.74 40.16 -21.79
C LEU A 25 -9.25 39.30 -20.62
N PHE A 26 -10.53 39.41 -20.30
CA PHE A 26 -11.18 38.60 -19.26
C PHE A 26 -11.22 37.11 -19.62
N LEU A 27 -11.51 36.77 -20.88
CA LEU A 27 -11.46 35.38 -21.35
C LEU A 27 -10.05 34.78 -21.29
N ILE A 28 -9.02 35.56 -21.64
CA ILE A 28 -7.62 35.13 -21.54
C ILE A 28 -7.27 34.93 -20.07
N LEU A 29 -7.70 35.81 -19.17
CA LEU A 29 -7.42 35.69 -17.75
C LEU A 29 -8.15 34.47 -17.16
N CYS A 30 -9.39 34.21 -17.51
CA CYS A 30 -10.13 33.02 -17.08
C CYS A 30 -9.51 31.71 -17.58
N SER A 31 -8.94 31.69 -18.80
CA SER A 31 -8.30 30.49 -19.34
C SER A 31 -7.02 30.10 -18.59
N LEU A 32 -6.36 31.06 -17.92
CA LEU A 32 -5.18 30.78 -17.09
C LEU A 32 -5.52 30.07 -15.78
N PHE A 33 -6.77 30.13 -15.30
CA PHE A 33 -7.20 29.46 -14.07
C PHE A 33 -7.68 28.01 -14.29
N ILE A 34 -7.88 27.59 -15.55
CA ILE A 34 -8.40 26.23 -15.86
C ILE A 34 -7.27 25.21 -16.04
N ALA A 35 -6.00 25.64 -16.04
CA ALA A 35 -4.87 24.82 -16.47
C ALA A 35 -4.24 23.93 -15.37
N CYS A 36 -4.83 23.84 -14.18
CA CYS A 36 -4.28 22.99 -13.13
C CYS A 36 -5.41 22.16 -12.49
N GLU A 37 -5.78 21.05 -13.11
CA GLU A 37 -6.44 19.98 -12.37
C GLU A 37 -5.32 19.26 -11.59
N PRO A 38 -5.35 19.27 -10.24
CA PRO A 38 -4.43 18.42 -9.48
C PRO A 38 -4.78 16.98 -9.83
N ASP A 39 -3.77 16.21 -10.23
CA ASP A 39 -3.92 14.76 -10.36
C ASP A 39 -4.31 14.21 -8.98
N THR A 40 -5.57 13.83 -8.85
CA THR A 40 -6.15 13.27 -7.61
C THR A 40 -6.04 11.75 -7.55
N THR A 41 -5.47 11.13 -8.59
CA THR A 41 -5.32 9.69 -8.67
C THR A 41 -4.06 9.26 -7.92
N CYS A 42 -4.24 8.38 -6.93
CA CYS A 42 -3.09 7.75 -6.27
C CYS A 42 -2.56 6.62 -7.15
N HIS A 43 -1.29 6.69 -7.53
CA HIS A 43 -0.60 5.68 -8.34
C HIS A 43 0.39 4.83 -7.51
N GLN A 44 0.44 5.04 -6.20
CA GLN A 44 1.35 4.30 -5.33
C GLN A 44 0.60 3.17 -4.61
N GLU A 45 1.25 2.03 -4.49
CA GLU A 45 0.81 0.96 -3.60
C GLU A 45 0.88 1.48 -2.16
N LEU A 46 -0.25 1.44 -1.45
CA LEU A 46 -0.35 1.86 -0.06
C LEU A 46 -0.39 0.69 0.91
N ASP A 47 -0.71 -0.49 0.38
CA ASP A 47 -0.82 -1.70 1.16
C ASP A 47 0.57 -2.23 1.54
N SER A 48 0.72 -2.59 2.79
CA SER A 48 1.92 -3.19 3.31
C SER A 48 1.57 -4.54 3.93
N ALA A 49 2.18 -5.61 3.39
CA ALA A 49 1.99 -6.96 3.90
C ALA A 49 3.34 -7.55 4.32
N VAL A 50 3.36 -8.19 5.48
CA VAL A 50 4.53 -8.96 5.90
C VAL A 50 4.65 -10.21 5.03
N GLN A 51 5.81 -10.37 4.37
CA GLN A 51 6.10 -11.54 3.56
C GLN A 51 6.74 -12.62 4.41
N ILE A 52 6.14 -13.79 4.41
CA ILE A 52 6.55 -14.93 5.24
C ILE A 52 6.95 -16.07 4.32
N THR A 53 8.22 -16.47 4.40
CA THR A 53 8.79 -17.60 3.66
C THR A 53 8.83 -18.82 4.55
N LEU A 54 8.62 -19.99 3.98
CA LEU A 54 8.73 -21.27 4.67
C LEU A 54 10.05 -21.94 4.29
N SER A 55 10.77 -22.42 5.29
CA SER A 55 11.97 -23.25 5.11
C SER A 55 11.82 -24.55 5.89
N ALA A 56 12.14 -25.67 5.25
CA ALA A 56 12.37 -26.93 5.95
C ALA A 56 13.86 -27.16 5.98
N ASP A 57 14.46 -27.12 7.17
CA ASP A 57 15.83 -27.53 7.38
C ASP A 57 15.88 -29.04 7.55
N SER A 58 16.22 -29.74 6.48
CA SER A 58 16.86 -31.02 6.70
C SER A 58 18.31 -30.75 7.13
N ILE A 59 18.62 -30.88 8.39
CA ILE A 59 20.00 -30.89 8.89
C ILE A 59 20.68 -32.12 8.31
N THR A 60 21.11 -32.05 7.07
CA THR A 60 22.11 -32.96 6.55
C THR A 60 23.46 -32.44 7.02
N SER A 61 24.21 -33.30 7.71
CA SER A 61 25.54 -33.07 8.26
C SER A 61 26.66 -32.71 7.24
N ALA A 62 26.28 -32.08 6.12
CA ALA A 62 27.18 -31.71 5.03
C ALA A 62 26.74 -30.41 4.34
N GLY A 63 26.62 -29.30 5.10
CA GLY A 63 26.53 -27.95 4.59
C GLY A 63 25.08 -27.48 4.35
N ASP A 64 24.80 -26.31 4.88
CA ASP A 64 23.55 -25.58 4.80
C ASP A 64 23.05 -25.43 3.35
N THR A 65 22.12 -26.28 2.96
CA THR A 65 21.26 -26.03 1.81
C THR A 65 19.87 -25.72 2.34
N ALA A 66 19.50 -24.46 2.36
CA ALA A 66 18.15 -24.03 2.67
C ALA A 66 17.19 -24.67 1.66
N HIS A 67 16.44 -25.67 2.08
CA HIS A 67 15.37 -26.26 1.29
C HIS A 67 14.10 -25.43 1.57
N TYR A 68 13.62 -24.72 0.55
CA TYR A 68 12.33 -24.04 0.65
C TYR A 68 11.23 -25.09 0.73
N ALA A 69 10.57 -25.15 1.88
CA ALA A 69 9.36 -25.95 2.03
C ALA A 69 8.17 -25.24 1.37
N GLN A 70 7.13 -26.01 1.13
CA GLN A 70 5.89 -25.52 0.52
C GLN A 70 4.72 -26.01 1.36
N TRP A 71 3.78 -25.11 1.63
CA TRP A 71 2.50 -25.48 2.22
C TRP A 71 1.63 -26.15 1.15
N ASP A 72 1.31 -27.43 1.31
CA ASP A 72 0.40 -28.14 0.38
C ASP A 72 -0.99 -27.52 0.37
N SER A 73 -1.48 -27.16 1.55
CA SER A 73 -2.74 -26.43 1.73
C SER A 73 -2.71 -25.75 3.10
N ILE A 74 -2.84 -24.44 3.13
CA ILE A 74 -2.91 -23.67 4.36
C ILE A 74 -4.11 -22.75 4.35
N THR A 75 -4.78 -22.63 5.50
CA THR A 75 -5.78 -21.59 5.75
C THR A 75 -5.27 -20.70 6.86
N VAL A 76 -5.22 -19.39 6.61
CA VAL A 76 -4.76 -18.39 7.57
C VAL A 76 -5.90 -17.44 7.84
N VAL A 77 -6.18 -17.17 9.12
CA VAL A 77 -7.25 -16.25 9.55
C VAL A 77 -6.68 -15.30 10.60
N GLY A 78 -6.80 -13.99 10.35
CA GLY A 78 -6.40 -12.97 11.32
C GLY A 78 -7.29 -13.00 12.57
N ILE A 79 -6.69 -13.05 13.76
CA ILE A 79 -7.45 -13.01 15.02
C ILE A 79 -7.97 -11.59 15.23
N GLY A 80 -9.31 -11.47 15.34
CA GLY A 80 -9.98 -10.17 15.44
C GLY A 80 -10.15 -9.44 14.09
N SER A 81 -10.01 -10.19 12.99
CA SER A 81 -10.23 -9.73 11.61
C SER A 81 -11.12 -10.75 10.91
N ASP A 82 -11.96 -10.28 9.99
CA ASP A 82 -12.74 -11.14 9.10
C ASP A 82 -11.94 -11.58 7.86
N ILE A 83 -10.66 -11.19 7.78
CA ILE A 83 -9.79 -11.49 6.64
C ILE A 83 -9.17 -12.86 6.86
N GLY A 84 -9.49 -13.78 5.95
CA GLY A 84 -8.88 -15.10 5.89
C GLY A 84 -8.31 -15.36 4.50
N MET A 85 -7.22 -16.10 4.43
CA MET A 85 -6.59 -16.57 3.21
C MET A 85 -6.62 -18.11 3.20
N GLN A 86 -6.99 -18.70 2.08
CA GLN A 86 -6.85 -20.13 1.83
C GLN A 86 -6.08 -20.31 0.53
N ASP A 87 -4.96 -21.01 0.58
CA ASP A 87 -4.12 -21.24 -0.59
C ASP A 87 -3.50 -22.63 -0.60
N LYS A 88 -3.00 -23.05 -1.78
CA LYS A 88 -2.35 -24.33 -2.00
C LYS A 88 -1.01 -24.12 -2.67
N GLY A 89 0.00 -24.86 -2.22
CA GLY A 89 1.32 -24.81 -2.81
C GLY A 89 2.06 -23.51 -2.55
N VAL A 90 1.80 -22.87 -1.42
CA VAL A 90 2.36 -21.55 -1.08
C VAL A 90 3.76 -21.70 -0.54
N LYS A 91 4.71 -20.97 -1.12
CA LYS A 91 6.08 -20.83 -0.61
C LYS A 91 6.27 -19.54 0.19
N VAL A 92 5.60 -18.48 -0.27
CA VAL A 92 5.61 -17.16 0.36
C VAL A 92 4.17 -16.71 0.54
N MET A 93 3.83 -16.23 1.72
CA MET A 93 2.52 -15.65 2.00
C MET A 93 2.67 -14.20 2.46
N GLY A 94 1.78 -13.33 1.96
CA GLY A 94 1.66 -11.95 2.41
C GLY A 94 0.52 -11.82 3.42
N LEU A 95 0.80 -11.32 4.62
CA LEU A 95 -0.20 -11.10 5.66
C LEU A 95 -0.20 -9.63 6.09
N GLU A 96 -1.38 -9.02 6.18
CA GLU A 96 -1.55 -7.63 6.59
C GLU A 96 -1.47 -7.50 8.11
N LEU A 97 -0.64 -6.58 8.60
CA LEU A 97 -0.55 -6.28 10.02
C LEU A 97 -1.62 -5.25 10.44
N ARG A 98 -2.17 -5.42 11.62
CA ARG A 98 -3.17 -4.50 12.15
C ARG A 98 -2.55 -3.15 12.48
N PRO A 99 -3.12 -2.03 11.95
CA PRO A 99 -2.56 -0.69 12.16
C PRO A 99 -2.86 -0.11 13.55
N ASP A 100 -3.79 -0.69 14.29
CA ASP A 100 -4.32 -0.20 15.56
C ASP A 100 -3.71 -0.88 16.81
N THR A 101 -2.78 -1.81 16.61
CA THR A 101 -2.18 -2.61 17.69
C THR A 101 -0.69 -2.87 17.43
N ASN A 102 0.03 -3.24 18.48
CA ASN A 102 1.43 -3.63 18.39
C ASN A 102 1.62 -5.15 18.33
N LEU A 103 0.54 -5.92 18.29
CA LEU A 103 0.56 -7.36 18.19
C LEU A 103 -0.54 -7.81 17.24
N THR A 104 -0.15 -8.51 16.17
CA THR A 104 -1.08 -9.18 15.25
C THR A 104 -0.90 -10.68 15.40
N ALA A 105 -2.01 -11.42 15.44
CA ALA A 105 -1.99 -12.87 15.55
C ALA A 105 -2.83 -13.49 14.44
N TYR A 106 -2.35 -14.62 13.91
CA TYR A 106 -3.00 -15.38 12.86
C TYR A 106 -3.19 -16.83 13.28
N LEU A 107 -4.41 -17.34 13.13
CA LEU A 107 -4.68 -18.78 13.18
C LEU A 107 -4.27 -19.39 11.84
N MET A 108 -3.41 -20.38 11.88
CA MET A 108 -2.96 -21.16 10.73
C MET A 108 -3.49 -22.58 10.85
N LEU A 109 -4.30 -22.99 9.88
CA LEU A 109 -4.80 -24.36 9.77
C LEU A 109 -4.01 -25.08 8.68
N TYR A 110 -3.24 -26.08 9.07
CA TYR A 110 -2.41 -26.91 8.21
C TYR A 110 -2.47 -28.37 8.65
N HIS A 111 -2.76 -29.28 7.71
CA HIS A 111 -2.93 -30.73 8.01
C HIS A 111 -3.86 -31.03 9.20
N ASN A 112 -5.01 -30.35 9.27
CA ASN A 112 -5.99 -30.47 10.39
C ASN A 112 -5.42 -30.09 11.77
N GLN A 113 -4.33 -29.37 11.82
CA GLN A 113 -3.78 -28.79 13.06
C GLN A 113 -3.93 -27.29 13.02
N ILE A 114 -4.26 -26.74 14.17
CA ILE A 114 -4.40 -25.28 14.34
C ILE A 114 -3.19 -24.79 15.12
N ASP A 115 -2.54 -23.80 14.55
CA ASP A 115 -1.44 -23.07 15.17
C ASP A 115 -1.74 -21.59 15.22
N THR A 116 -0.98 -20.86 16.04
CA THR A 116 -1.07 -19.41 16.09
C THR A 116 0.29 -18.78 15.87
N LEU A 117 0.41 -17.99 14.80
CA LEU A 117 1.56 -17.14 14.56
C LEU A 117 1.31 -15.77 15.17
N TYR A 118 2.22 -15.32 16.01
CA TYR A 118 2.22 -14.00 16.62
C TYR A 118 3.32 -13.14 16.01
N ILE A 119 2.95 -11.90 15.65
CA ILE A 119 3.90 -10.91 15.13
C ILE A 119 3.77 -9.64 15.95
N GLN A 120 4.79 -9.33 16.73
CA GLN A 120 4.90 -8.07 17.45
C GLN A 120 5.55 -7.02 16.57
N HIS A 121 4.90 -5.86 16.44
CA HIS A 121 5.33 -4.81 15.53
C HIS A 121 4.98 -3.42 16.06
N THR A 122 5.57 -2.41 15.46
CA THR A 122 5.24 -1.01 15.72
C THR A 122 4.69 -0.38 14.43
N PRO A 123 3.41 0.06 14.40
CA PRO A 123 2.86 0.75 13.24
C PRO A 123 3.42 2.17 13.16
N ARG A 124 3.67 2.64 11.93
CA ARG A 124 4.16 3.98 11.62
C ARG A 124 3.35 4.56 10.46
N GLN A 125 2.65 5.64 10.71
CA GLN A 125 1.97 6.40 9.66
C GLN A 125 2.98 7.26 8.90
N GLN A 126 2.85 7.28 7.58
CA GLN A 126 3.65 8.09 6.68
C GLN A 126 2.74 8.82 5.69
N PHE A 127 2.86 10.13 5.63
CA PHE A 127 2.20 10.91 4.58
C PHE A 127 2.90 10.65 3.24
N ILE A 128 2.14 10.27 2.24
CA ILE A 128 2.64 9.94 0.91
C ILE A 128 2.46 11.13 -0.03
N SER A 129 1.23 11.57 -0.22
CA SER A 129 0.89 12.73 -1.05
C SER A 129 -0.52 13.21 -0.74
N LEU A 130 -0.93 14.37 -1.29
CA LEU A 130 -2.31 14.85 -1.17
C LEU A 130 -3.31 13.91 -1.87
N ALA A 131 -2.91 13.25 -2.94
CA ALA A 131 -3.75 12.31 -3.67
C ALA A 131 -3.86 10.94 -2.98
N CYS A 132 -2.75 10.45 -2.38
CA CYS A 132 -2.68 9.13 -1.74
C CYS A 132 -3.03 9.16 -0.25
N GLY A 133 -2.92 10.32 0.42
CA GLY A 133 -3.11 10.41 1.85
C GLY A 133 -1.94 9.82 2.65
N CYS A 134 -2.24 9.02 3.67
CA CYS A 134 -1.26 8.37 4.53
C CYS A 134 -1.29 6.85 4.33
N ALA A 135 -0.12 6.23 4.27
CA ALA A 135 0.07 4.80 4.38
C ALA A 135 0.47 4.41 5.82
N VAL A 136 0.21 3.17 6.20
CA VAL A 136 0.70 2.60 7.46
C VAL A 136 1.73 1.54 7.13
N TYR A 137 2.94 1.75 7.59
CA TYR A 137 4.03 0.79 7.53
C TYR A 137 4.32 0.23 8.92
N HIS A 138 5.04 -0.88 9.00
CA HIS A 138 5.31 -1.52 10.27
C HIS A 138 6.79 -1.84 10.43
N THR A 139 7.22 -1.91 11.69
CA THR A 139 8.54 -2.44 12.04
C THR A 139 8.33 -3.65 12.95
N ILE A 140 8.72 -4.83 12.50
CA ILE A 140 8.62 -6.08 13.27
C ILE A 140 9.67 -6.05 14.39
N THR A 141 9.24 -6.37 15.60
CA THR A 141 10.12 -6.42 16.79
C THR A 141 10.31 -7.84 17.30
N ALA A 142 9.32 -8.73 17.13
CA ALA A 142 9.40 -10.14 17.45
C ALA A 142 8.37 -10.93 16.64
N ALA A 143 8.64 -12.21 16.41
CA ALA A 143 7.68 -13.14 15.84
C ALA A 143 7.89 -14.54 16.44
N TRP A 144 6.80 -15.27 16.70
CA TRP A 144 6.85 -16.63 17.24
C TRP A 144 5.57 -17.40 16.88
N SER A 145 5.68 -18.72 16.89
CA SER A 145 4.57 -19.66 16.67
C SER A 145 4.33 -20.49 17.93
N THR A 146 3.11 -21.02 18.07
CA THR A 146 2.76 -21.98 19.13
C THR A 146 2.85 -23.43 18.66
N ASP A 147 3.10 -23.66 17.36
CA ASP A 147 3.23 -25.03 16.81
C ASP A 147 4.56 -25.68 17.25
N PRO A 148 4.52 -26.86 17.87
CA PRO A 148 5.73 -27.60 18.23
C PRO A 148 6.55 -28.06 17.02
N ARG A 149 6.01 -28.03 15.80
CA ARG A 149 6.72 -28.33 14.55
C ARG A 149 7.49 -27.13 14.00
N VAL A 150 7.21 -25.94 14.49
CA VAL A 150 8.00 -24.75 14.16
C VAL A 150 9.19 -24.70 15.09
N ASP A 151 10.37 -24.94 14.53
CA ASP A 151 11.62 -24.88 15.29
C ASP A 151 11.93 -23.43 15.66
N SER A 152 11.79 -22.53 14.70
CA SER A 152 12.02 -21.10 14.93
C SER A 152 11.32 -20.21 13.90
N VAL A 153 11.14 -18.94 14.28
CA VAL A 153 10.71 -17.87 13.37
C VAL A 153 11.81 -16.81 13.37
N SER A 154 12.44 -16.60 12.23
CA SER A 154 13.51 -15.60 12.08
C SER A 154 13.01 -14.35 11.38
N ILE A 155 13.42 -13.19 11.88
CA ILE A 155 13.19 -11.90 11.23
C ILE A 155 14.33 -11.66 10.24
N ILE A 156 14.01 -11.70 8.94
CA ILE A 156 14.97 -11.45 7.86
C ILE A 156 15.06 -9.94 7.59
N ASN A 157 13.89 -9.28 7.49
CA ASN A 157 13.77 -7.84 7.35
C ASN A 157 12.66 -7.32 8.26
N ALA A 158 13.04 -6.47 9.21
CA ALA A 158 12.08 -5.90 10.16
C ALA A 158 11.15 -4.84 9.55
N SER A 159 11.53 -4.21 8.42
CA SER A 159 10.72 -3.16 7.77
C SER A 159 9.68 -3.79 6.87
N VAL A 160 8.39 -3.46 7.11
CA VAL A 160 7.25 -3.86 6.30
C VAL A 160 6.72 -2.62 5.61
N GLU A 161 6.95 -2.53 4.31
CA GLU A 161 6.61 -1.39 3.46
C GLU A 161 5.79 -1.85 2.25
N SER A 162 5.44 -0.93 1.36
CA SER A 162 4.69 -1.25 0.13
C SER A 162 5.47 -2.09 -0.88
N VAL A 163 6.79 -2.15 -0.75
CA VAL A 163 7.63 -3.02 -1.59
C VAL A 163 7.75 -4.37 -0.92
N ALA A 164 7.26 -5.41 -1.58
CA ALA A 164 7.32 -6.78 -1.07
C ALA A 164 8.79 -7.24 -0.90
N GLN A 165 9.15 -7.62 0.31
CA GLN A 165 10.46 -8.16 0.69
C GLN A 165 10.25 -9.27 1.71
N ASP A 166 11.10 -10.29 1.69
CA ASP A 166 11.03 -11.36 2.70
C ASP A 166 11.28 -10.79 4.09
N ASN A 167 10.24 -10.79 4.93
CA ASN A 167 10.29 -10.24 6.27
C ASN A 167 10.56 -11.33 7.33
N LEU A 168 9.89 -12.46 7.20
CA LEU A 168 9.98 -13.57 8.15
C LEU A 168 10.31 -14.87 7.43
N CYS A 169 11.08 -15.73 8.09
CA CYS A 169 11.27 -17.12 7.69
C CYS A 169 10.82 -18.04 8.84
N ILE A 170 9.91 -18.97 8.54
CA ILE A 170 9.48 -20.01 9.46
C ILE A 170 10.24 -21.28 9.14
N TYR A 171 10.97 -21.79 10.11
CA TYR A 171 11.70 -23.06 10.01
C TYR A 171 10.86 -24.16 10.62
N LEU A 172 10.63 -25.21 9.84
CA LEU A 172 9.88 -26.38 10.26
C LEU A 172 10.83 -27.49 10.69
N HIS A 173 10.47 -28.18 11.76
CA HIS A 173 11.13 -29.40 12.19
C HIS A 173 10.58 -30.61 11.41
N GLU A 174 11.44 -31.43 10.81
CA GLU A 174 11.08 -32.71 10.19
C GLU A 174 10.97 -33.84 11.24
#